data_e8d9f1906193a4229c3b77789dccb5b7
#
_entry.id   e8d9f1906193a4229c3b77789dccb5b7
#
_cell.length_a   1.000
_cell.length_b   1.000
_cell.length_c   1.000
_cell.angle_alpha   90.00
_cell.angle_beta   90.00
_cell.angle_gamma   90.00
#
_symmetry.space_group_name_H-M   'P 1'
#
loop_
_entity.id
_entity.type
_entity.pdbx_description
1 polymer ?
#
loop_
_entity_poly.entity_id
_entity_poly.type
_entity_poly.pdbx_seq_one_letter_code
_entity_poly.pdbx_strand_id
1 'polypeptide(L)'
;MPESSSGAARFVEGSILRHVVTMSATGSIGLMAIFVVDFLSLLYVSKLGDPTLTAAVGFATIVQFFAIAINIGLMIAAGALVSRAIGSGDEVGARRLATSGTIQGIIVSGLLVGAMLPFLPTFLGWIGADAETLPVATRFLWITLPSNLLMGPGMMFSGLLRAVGAARQAMYVTLGGAIVTAGLDPLLIFGAGLGVDGAAITTCFARATFAVIGLWGVRQHRMLARPNLADVIADAPVVMRIALPAVL
;
A
#
# COMPACT_ATOMS: atom_id res chain seq x y z
N MET A 1 -27.66 -30.49 -11.25
CA MET A 1 -27.32 -29.23 -10.55
C MET A 1 -26.05 -28.71 -11.21
N PRO A 2 -26.03 -27.59 -11.87
CA PRO A 2 -24.81 -27.06 -12.46
C PRO A 2 -23.93 -26.49 -11.33
N GLU A 3 -22.71 -27.02 -11.24
CA GLU A 3 -21.66 -26.52 -10.36
C GLU A 3 -21.40 -25.04 -10.68
N SER A 4 -21.53 -24.20 -9.68
CA SER A 4 -21.19 -22.79 -9.75
C SER A 4 -19.69 -22.67 -10.00
N SER A 5 -19.29 -22.31 -11.22
CA SER A 5 -17.93 -21.96 -11.61
C SER A 5 -17.49 -20.72 -10.84
N SER A 6 -16.85 -20.91 -9.69
CA SER A 6 -16.39 -19.84 -8.78
C SER A 6 -15.12 -19.13 -9.26
N GLY A 7 -14.77 -19.22 -10.54
CA GLY A 7 -13.55 -18.63 -11.13
C GLY A 7 -13.76 -17.70 -12.33
N ALA A 8 -15.00 -17.53 -12.80
CA ALA A 8 -15.25 -16.68 -13.97
C ALA A 8 -15.00 -15.21 -13.64
N ALA A 9 -14.17 -14.55 -14.47
CA ALA A 9 -13.89 -13.13 -14.38
C ALA A 9 -15.20 -12.34 -14.40
N ARG A 10 -15.56 -11.68 -13.30
CA ARG A 10 -16.85 -10.98 -13.10
C ARG A 10 -17.14 -9.84 -14.09
N PHE A 11 -16.17 -9.47 -14.92
CA PHE A 11 -16.29 -8.34 -15.86
C PHE A 11 -16.43 -8.75 -17.33
N VAL A 12 -16.66 -10.03 -17.62
CA VAL A 12 -16.83 -10.55 -18.98
C VAL A 12 -18.29 -10.45 -19.42
N GLU A 13 -19.23 -10.34 -18.46
CA GLU A 13 -20.67 -10.25 -18.72
C GLU A 13 -21.25 -8.94 -18.17
N GLY A 14 -22.10 -8.26 -18.96
CA GLY A 14 -22.84 -7.06 -18.56
C GLY A 14 -22.33 -5.76 -19.20
N SER A 15 -22.85 -4.62 -18.73
CA SER A 15 -22.50 -3.30 -19.27
C SER A 15 -21.09 -2.86 -18.83
N ILE A 16 -20.21 -2.67 -19.80
CA ILE A 16 -18.82 -2.16 -19.58
C ILE A 16 -18.86 -0.85 -18.79
N LEU A 17 -19.80 0.04 -19.10
CA LEU A 17 -19.96 1.32 -18.42
C LEU A 17 -20.21 1.15 -16.92
N ARG A 18 -21.04 0.20 -16.52
CA ARG A 18 -21.31 -0.09 -15.09
C ARG A 18 -20.08 -0.58 -14.38
N HIS A 19 -19.27 -1.40 -15.03
CA HIS A 19 -18.01 -1.90 -14.46
C HIS A 19 -16.98 -0.78 -14.29
N VAL A 20 -16.82 0.06 -15.31
CA VAL A 20 -15.92 1.22 -15.26
C VAL A 20 -16.34 2.19 -14.16
N VAL A 21 -17.63 2.54 -14.08
CA VAL A 21 -18.16 3.44 -13.04
C VAL A 21 -17.96 2.85 -11.64
N THR A 22 -18.21 1.55 -11.45
CA THR A 22 -18.02 0.91 -10.14
C THR A 22 -16.55 0.90 -9.73
N MET A 23 -15.63 0.56 -10.65
CA MET A 23 -14.20 0.56 -10.37
C MET A 23 -13.68 1.98 -10.09
N SER A 24 -14.06 2.96 -10.89
CA SER A 24 -13.67 4.35 -10.69
C SER A 24 -14.22 4.90 -9.37
N ALA A 25 -15.50 4.70 -9.08
CA ALA A 25 -16.12 5.17 -7.85
C ALA A 25 -15.48 4.56 -6.60
N THR A 26 -15.29 3.22 -6.58
CA THR A 26 -14.66 2.55 -5.43
C THR A 26 -13.20 2.94 -5.27
N GLY A 27 -12.47 3.15 -6.38
CA GLY A 27 -11.10 3.65 -6.37
C GLY A 27 -11.02 5.07 -5.82
N SER A 28 -11.88 5.96 -6.30
CA SER A 28 -11.93 7.37 -5.86
C SER A 28 -12.30 7.49 -4.38
N ILE A 29 -13.28 6.72 -3.89
CA ILE A 29 -13.65 6.71 -2.47
C ILE A 29 -12.45 6.28 -1.60
N GLY A 30 -11.73 5.22 -2.01
CA GLY A 30 -10.56 4.76 -1.29
C GLY A 30 -9.44 5.80 -1.24
N LEU A 31 -9.15 6.46 -2.37
CA LEU A 31 -8.14 7.51 -2.45
C LEU A 31 -8.54 8.74 -1.64
N MET A 32 -9.78 9.21 -1.76
CA MET A 32 -10.28 10.34 -0.97
C MET A 32 -10.18 10.07 0.54
N ALA A 33 -10.52 8.85 0.97
CA ALA A 33 -10.40 8.49 2.38
C ALA A 33 -8.94 8.59 2.88
N ILE A 34 -7.96 8.16 2.08
CA ILE A 34 -6.54 8.29 2.43
C ILE A 34 -6.17 9.77 2.54
N PHE A 35 -6.48 10.61 1.55
CA PHE A 35 -6.15 12.04 1.58
C PHE A 35 -6.79 12.77 2.75
N VAL A 36 -8.06 12.48 3.05
CA VAL A 36 -8.75 13.09 4.19
C VAL A 36 -8.08 12.71 5.49
N VAL A 37 -7.68 11.47 5.64
CA VAL A 37 -7.06 10.97 6.87
C VAL A 37 -5.63 11.51 7.01
N ASP A 38 -4.85 11.55 5.93
CA ASP A 38 -3.51 12.16 5.94
C ASP A 38 -3.58 13.65 6.33
N PHE A 39 -4.57 14.36 5.79
CA PHE A 39 -4.82 15.76 6.18
C PHE A 39 -5.20 15.89 7.65
N LEU A 40 -6.08 15.01 8.16
CA LEU A 40 -6.47 14.99 9.58
C LEU A 40 -5.28 14.69 10.48
N SER A 41 -4.44 13.72 10.12
CA SER A 41 -3.21 13.39 10.85
C SER A 41 -2.29 14.61 10.97
N LEU A 42 -2.04 15.30 9.85
CA LEU A 42 -1.23 16.51 9.84
C LEU A 42 -1.86 17.63 10.69
N LEU A 43 -3.19 17.77 10.63
CA LEU A 43 -3.94 18.74 11.43
C LEU A 43 -3.86 18.40 12.93
N TYR A 44 -3.90 17.13 13.33
CA TYR A 44 -3.72 16.73 14.72
C TYR A 44 -2.31 17.02 15.21
N VAL A 45 -1.28 16.74 14.39
CA VAL A 45 0.10 17.08 14.73
C VAL A 45 0.26 18.60 14.87
N SER A 46 -0.34 19.40 13.98
CA SER A 46 -0.26 20.87 14.05
C SER A 46 -0.89 21.44 15.32
N LYS A 47 -1.91 20.77 15.90
CA LYS A 47 -2.55 21.16 17.17
C LYS A 47 -1.68 20.93 18.41
N LEU A 48 -0.53 20.25 18.28
CA LEU A 48 0.45 20.15 19.36
C LEU A 48 1.14 21.49 19.63
N GLY A 49 0.97 22.49 18.76
CA GLY A 49 1.44 23.87 18.96
C GLY A 49 2.91 24.09 18.63
N ASP A 50 3.63 23.08 18.14
CA ASP A 50 5.03 23.17 17.75
C ASP A 50 5.16 23.05 16.23
N PRO A 51 5.53 24.13 15.50
CA PRO A 51 5.74 24.11 14.06
C PRO A 51 6.81 23.11 13.61
N THR A 52 7.82 22.86 14.44
CA THR A 52 8.91 21.91 14.16
C THR A 52 8.38 20.51 13.97
N LEU A 53 7.40 20.08 14.78
CA LEU A 53 6.78 18.76 14.67
C LEU A 53 6.02 18.60 13.35
N THR A 54 5.29 19.65 12.95
CA THR A 54 4.54 19.63 11.69
C THR A 54 5.47 19.60 10.49
N ALA A 55 6.54 20.40 10.51
CA ALA A 55 7.57 20.40 9.47
C ALA A 55 8.27 19.03 9.37
N ALA A 56 8.61 18.42 10.52
CA ALA A 56 9.25 17.11 10.57
C ALA A 56 8.39 16.01 9.93
N VAL A 57 7.08 15.98 10.20
CA VAL A 57 6.14 15.05 9.57
C VAL A 57 6.02 15.36 8.07
N GLY A 58 6.04 16.62 7.67
CA GLY A 58 6.06 17.01 6.26
C GLY A 58 7.27 16.45 5.50
N PHE A 59 8.47 16.60 6.03
CA PHE A 59 9.70 16.02 5.46
C PHE A 59 9.64 14.49 5.42
N ALA A 60 9.15 13.87 6.50
CA ALA A 60 8.98 12.42 6.56
C ALA A 60 8.00 11.91 5.49
N THR A 61 6.93 12.66 5.21
CA THR A 61 5.94 12.33 4.17
C THR A 61 6.57 12.31 2.78
N ILE A 62 7.48 13.26 2.47
CA ILE A 62 8.21 13.28 1.19
C ILE A 62 9.02 11.98 1.03
N VAL A 63 9.76 11.59 2.06
CA VAL A 63 10.56 10.35 2.05
C VAL A 63 9.67 9.11 1.87
N GLN A 64 8.54 9.06 2.58
CA GLN A 64 7.58 7.97 2.46
C GLN A 64 6.93 7.89 1.08
N PHE A 65 6.69 9.06 0.43
CA PHE A 65 6.10 9.10 -0.90
C PHE A 65 6.93 8.33 -1.94
N PHE A 66 8.26 8.41 -1.87
CA PHE A 66 9.13 7.60 -2.74
C PHE A 66 8.92 6.10 -2.54
N ALA A 67 8.81 5.66 -1.29
CA ALA A 67 8.55 4.26 -1.00
C ALA A 67 7.16 3.80 -1.50
N ILE A 68 6.16 4.67 -1.38
CA ILE A 68 4.80 4.43 -1.86
C ILE A 68 4.77 4.36 -3.38
N ALA A 69 5.45 5.28 -4.08
CA ALA A 69 5.49 5.32 -5.54
C ALA A 69 6.04 4.01 -6.13
N ILE A 70 7.10 3.44 -5.55
CA ILE A 70 7.65 2.16 -5.96
C ILE A 70 6.63 1.02 -5.76
N ASN A 71 5.94 1.00 -4.61
CA ASN A 71 4.91 0.00 -4.34
C ASN A 71 3.69 0.13 -5.28
N ILE A 72 3.32 1.36 -5.67
CA ILE A 72 2.28 1.61 -6.69
C ILE A 72 2.70 1.01 -8.03
N GLY A 73 3.93 1.25 -8.48
CA GLY A 73 4.43 0.69 -9.73
C GLY A 73 4.38 -0.84 -9.75
N LEU A 74 4.81 -1.48 -8.67
CA LEU A 74 4.73 -2.94 -8.52
C LEU A 74 3.28 -3.45 -8.49
N MET A 75 2.39 -2.75 -7.80
CA MET A 75 0.96 -3.07 -7.76
C MET A 75 0.32 -3.00 -9.16
N ILE A 76 0.64 -1.96 -9.93
CA ILE A 76 0.14 -1.79 -11.30
C ILE A 76 0.65 -2.93 -12.19
N ALA A 77 1.94 -3.23 -12.13
CA ALA A 77 2.55 -4.28 -12.93
C ALA A 77 1.95 -5.65 -12.65
N ALA A 78 1.87 -6.05 -11.38
CA ALA A 78 1.29 -7.33 -11.00
C ALA A 78 -0.21 -7.39 -11.31
N GLY A 79 -0.96 -6.31 -11.05
CA GLY A 79 -2.38 -6.23 -11.40
C GLY A 79 -2.64 -6.41 -12.90
N ALA A 80 -1.83 -5.78 -13.74
CA ALA A 80 -1.94 -5.91 -15.21
C ALA A 80 -1.61 -7.34 -15.69
N LEU A 81 -0.54 -7.94 -15.18
CA LEU A 81 -0.15 -9.31 -15.55
C LEU A 81 -1.18 -10.33 -15.10
N VAL A 82 -1.68 -10.21 -13.88
CA VAL A 82 -2.71 -11.12 -13.32
C VAL A 82 -4.02 -10.96 -14.08
N SER A 83 -4.47 -9.72 -14.36
CA SER A 83 -5.68 -9.47 -15.16
C SER A 83 -5.58 -10.09 -16.55
N ARG A 84 -4.40 -9.99 -17.18
CA ARG A 84 -4.16 -10.59 -18.50
C ARG A 84 -4.22 -12.12 -18.45
N ALA A 85 -3.60 -12.74 -17.44
CA ALA A 85 -3.62 -14.20 -17.24
C ALA A 85 -5.05 -14.71 -17.00
N ILE A 86 -5.84 -14.00 -16.17
CA ILE A 86 -7.26 -14.32 -15.95
C ILE A 86 -8.05 -14.20 -17.26
N GLY A 87 -7.82 -13.12 -18.02
CA GLY A 87 -8.52 -12.88 -19.29
C GLY A 87 -8.20 -13.92 -20.37
N SER A 88 -7.01 -14.54 -20.35
CA SER A 88 -6.64 -15.65 -21.22
C SER A 88 -7.07 -17.04 -20.71
N GLY A 89 -7.71 -17.12 -19.55
CA GLY A 89 -8.12 -18.39 -18.95
C GLY A 89 -7.01 -19.15 -18.21
N ASP A 90 -5.83 -18.54 -18.05
CA ASP A 90 -4.70 -19.15 -17.33
C ASP A 90 -4.80 -18.83 -15.82
N GLU A 91 -5.68 -19.51 -15.13
CA GLU A 91 -5.83 -19.36 -13.66
C GLU A 91 -4.57 -19.77 -12.88
N VAL A 92 -3.84 -20.77 -13.36
CA VAL A 92 -2.62 -21.27 -12.69
C VAL A 92 -1.52 -20.21 -12.79
N GLY A 93 -1.31 -19.66 -13.97
CA GLY A 93 -0.40 -18.54 -14.21
C GLY A 93 -0.79 -17.30 -13.43
N ALA A 94 -2.09 -16.96 -13.35
CA ALA A 94 -2.59 -15.85 -12.58
C ALA A 94 -2.24 -15.95 -11.08
N ARG A 95 -2.44 -17.12 -10.47
CA ARG A 95 -2.10 -17.39 -9.05
C ARG A 95 -0.60 -17.36 -8.82
N ARG A 96 0.19 -17.90 -9.76
CA ARG A 96 1.65 -17.84 -9.72
C ARG A 96 2.13 -16.37 -9.76
N LEU A 97 1.69 -15.59 -10.73
CA LEU A 97 2.04 -14.18 -10.87
C LEU A 97 1.61 -13.33 -9.67
N ALA A 98 0.43 -13.60 -9.09
CA ALA A 98 -0.04 -12.94 -7.89
C ALA A 98 0.89 -13.21 -6.69
N THR A 99 1.33 -14.45 -6.53
CA THR A 99 2.25 -14.85 -5.45
C THR A 99 3.65 -14.27 -5.67
N SER A 100 4.19 -14.41 -6.90
CA SER A 100 5.49 -13.86 -7.28
C SER A 100 5.53 -12.35 -7.08
N GLY A 101 4.52 -11.61 -7.56
CA GLY A 101 4.41 -10.17 -7.39
C GLY A 101 4.33 -9.74 -5.92
N THR A 102 3.60 -10.50 -5.09
CA THR A 102 3.53 -10.23 -3.64
C THR A 102 4.89 -10.38 -2.98
N ILE A 103 5.62 -11.46 -3.28
CA ILE A 103 6.95 -11.71 -2.71
C ILE A 103 7.94 -10.66 -3.20
N GLN A 104 7.90 -10.32 -4.49
CA GLN A 104 8.73 -9.23 -5.04
C GLN A 104 8.45 -7.89 -4.36
N GLY A 105 7.16 -7.58 -4.09
CA GLY A 105 6.77 -6.39 -3.33
C GLY A 105 7.39 -6.37 -1.93
N ILE A 106 7.41 -7.50 -1.22
CA ILE A 106 8.06 -7.62 0.09
C ILE A 106 9.58 -7.42 -0.03
N ILE A 107 10.22 -8.07 -0.99
CA ILE A 107 11.67 -7.98 -1.21
C ILE A 107 12.07 -6.54 -1.55
N VAL A 108 11.38 -5.91 -2.51
CA VAL A 108 11.68 -4.53 -2.93
C VAL A 108 11.44 -3.55 -1.78
N SER A 109 10.33 -3.69 -1.04
CA SER A 109 10.08 -2.87 0.16
C SER A 109 11.16 -3.07 1.22
N GLY A 110 11.60 -4.31 1.44
CA GLY A 110 12.68 -4.62 2.39
C GLY A 110 14.02 -4.01 1.99
N LEU A 111 14.39 -4.14 0.72
CA LEU A 111 15.61 -3.54 0.18
C LEU A 111 15.57 -2.01 0.27
N LEU A 112 14.43 -1.42 -0.06
CA LEU A 112 14.24 0.02 0.02
C LEU A 112 14.35 0.52 1.46
N VAL A 113 13.68 -0.12 2.41
CA VAL A 113 13.76 0.21 3.84
C VAL A 113 15.20 0.05 4.33
N GLY A 114 15.84 -1.09 4.02
CA GLY A 114 17.23 -1.36 4.41
C GLY A 114 18.23 -0.36 3.84
N ALA A 115 18.01 0.09 2.59
CA ALA A 115 18.85 1.10 1.95
C ALA A 115 18.59 2.51 2.50
N MET A 116 17.34 2.85 2.82
CA MET A 116 16.98 4.20 3.27
C MET A 116 17.30 4.46 4.74
N LEU A 117 17.09 3.48 5.64
CA LEU A 117 17.24 3.66 7.08
C LEU A 117 18.62 4.24 7.49
N PRO A 118 19.77 3.72 7.00
CA PRO A 118 21.08 4.25 7.39
C PRO A 118 21.34 5.68 6.90
N PHE A 119 20.72 6.06 5.80
CA PHE A 119 20.95 7.35 5.14
C PHE A 119 19.85 8.39 5.40
N LEU A 120 18.90 8.10 6.29
CA LEU A 120 17.79 9.01 6.59
C LEU A 120 18.22 10.44 6.93
N PRO A 121 19.21 10.67 7.84
CA PRO A 121 19.63 12.02 8.16
C PRO A 121 20.19 12.75 6.94
N THR A 122 20.90 12.04 6.07
CA THR A 122 21.48 12.61 4.85
C THR A 122 20.37 12.99 3.85
N PHE A 123 19.40 12.11 3.62
CA PHE A 123 18.24 12.41 2.75
C PHE A 123 17.41 13.59 3.27
N LEU A 124 17.13 13.60 4.56
CA LEU A 124 16.38 14.68 5.19
C LEU A 124 17.12 16.02 5.09
N GLY A 125 18.45 16.00 5.28
CA GLY A 125 19.28 17.19 5.10
C GLY A 125 19.27 17.71 3.64
N TRP A 126 19.29 16.81 2.64
CA TRP A 126 19.22 17.21 1.23
C TRP A 126 17.89 17.86 0.83
N ILE A 127 16.78 17.44 1.45
CA ILE A 127 15.47 18.05 1.22
C ILE A 127 15.21 19.29 2.08
N GLY A 128 16.20 19.71 2.89
CA GLY A 128 16.16 20.98 3.61
C GLY A 128 15.68 20.90 5.06
N ALA A 129 15.69 19.72 5.68
CA ALA A 129 15.42 19.59 7.12
C ALA A 129 16.56 20.29 7.91
N ASP A 130 16.16 21.22 8.78
CA ASP A 130 17.07 21.96 9.66
C ASP A 130 17.46 21.14 10.91
N ALA A 131 18.34 21.74 11.75
CA ALA A 131 18.85 21.05 12.94
C ALA A 131 17.76 20.70 13.97
N GLU A 132 16.63 21.39 13.97
CA GLU A 132 15.54 21.16 14.91
C GLU A 132 14.57 20.09 14.40
N THR A 133 14.24 20.11 13.11
CA THR A 133 13.31 19.16 12.49
C THR A 133 13.93 17.79 12.19
N LEU A 134 15.25 17.75 11.91
CA LEU A 134 15.99 16.55 11.51
C LEU A 134 15.86 15.38 12.51
N PRO A 135 16.08 15.57 13.82
CA PRO A 135 15.98 14.47 14.79
C PRO A 135 14.55 13.93 14.91
N VAL A 136 13.54 14.81 14.85
CA VAL A 136 12.13 14.43 14.95
C VAL A 136 11.71 13.66 13.71
N ALA A 137 12.02 14.15 12.50
CA ALA A 137 11.71 13.48 11.25
C ALA A 137 12.42 12.13 11.13
N THR A 138 13.68 12.06 11.56
CA THR A 138 14.44 10.80 11.59
C THR A 138 13.78 9.79 12.51
N ARG A 139 13.42 10.18 13.73
CA ARG A 139 12.73 9.30 14.70
C ARG A 139 11.39 8.82 14.16
N PHE A 140 10.59 9.69 13.59
CA PHE A 140 9.31 9.35 12.96
C PHE A 140 9.49 8.31 11.86
N LEU A 141 10.49 8.49 10.99
CA LEU A 141 10.80 7.57 9.90
C LEU A 141 11.36 6.23 10.39
N TRP A 142 12.15 6.21 11.47
CA TRP A 142 12.61 4.97 12.09
C TRP A 142 11.44 4.09 12.55
N ILE A 143 10.34 4.69 13.01
CA ILE A 143 9.14 3.96 13.42
C ILE A 143 8.32 3.55 12.19
N THR A 144 8.14 4.46 11.23
CA THR A 144 7.19 4.26 10.12
C THR A 144 7.76 3.49 8.94
N LEU A 145 9.05 3.68 8.57
CA LEU A 145 9.64 3.01 7.40
C LEU A 145 9.63 1.48 7.48
N PRO A 146 9.94 0.83 8.60
CA PRO A 146 9.85 -0.64 8.68
C PRO A 146 8.46 -1.18 8.37
N SER A 147 7.41 -0.40 8.68
CA SER A 147 6.03 -0.81 8.37
C SER A 147 5.70 -0.82 6.86
N ASN A 148 6.57 -0.27 5.98
CA ASN A 148 6.44 -0.42 4.53
C ASN A 148 6.52 -1.89 4.08
N LEU A 149 7.15 -2.77 4.87
CA LEU A 149 7.12 -4.22 4.66
C LEU A 149 5.68 -4.80 4.70
N LEU A 150 4.78 -4.13 5.40
CA LEU A 150 3.36 -4.47 5.44
C LEU A 150 2.56 -3.71 4.38
N MET A 151 2.96 -2.48 4.09
CA MET A 151 2.28 -1.65 3.08
C MET A 151 2.42 -2.23 1.67
N GLY A 152 3.63 -2.68 1.28
CA GLY A 152 3.88 -3.27 -0.04
C GLY A 152 2.91 -4.41 -0.37
N PRO A 153 2.85 -5.49 0.43
CA PRO A 153 1.87 -6.56 0.26
C PRO A 153 0.42 -6.07 0.32
N GLY A 154 0.09 -5.16 1.22
CA GLY A 154 -1.28 -4.61 1.34
C GLY A 154 -1.74 -3.92 0.06
N MET A 155 -0.88 -3.09 -0.54
CA MET A 155 -1.14 -2.46 -1.84
C MET A 155 -1.25 -3.50 -2.95
N MET A 156 -0.36 -4.48 -2.97
CA MET A 156 -0.40 -5.58 -3.92
C MET A 156 -1.73 -6.31 -3.85
N PHE A 157 -2.20 -6.69 -2.66
CA PHE A 157 -3.49 -7.36 -2.46
C PHE A 157 -4.66 -6.49 -2.94
N SER A 158 -4.62 -5.17 -2.71
CA SER A 158 -5.63 -4.25 -3.24
C SER A 158 -5.65 -4.26 -4.77
N GLY A 159 -4.48 -4.26 -5.42
CA GLY A 159 -4.35 -4.39 -6.89
C GLY A 159 -4.89 -5.71 -7.42
N LEU A 160 -4.55 -6.81 -6.76
CA LEU A 160 -5.02 -8.16 -7.12
C LEU A 160 -6.54 -8.29 -6.97
N LEU A 161 -7.13 -7.74 -5.92
CA LEU A 161 -8.59 -7.71 -5.74
C LEU A 161 -9.29 -6.94 -6.86
N ARG A 162 -8.67 -5.85 -7.35
CA ARG A 162 -9.18 -5.15 -8.54
C ARG A 162 -9.05 -5.99 -9.80
N ALA A 163 -7.95 -6.73 -9.94
CA ALA A 163 -7.72 -7.61 -11.10
C ALA A 163 -8.78 -8.71 -11.25
N VAL A 164 -9.31 -9.24 -10.15
CA VAL A 164 -10.43 -10.21 -10.16
C VAL A 164 -11.82 -9.56 -10.14
N GLY A 165 -11.88 -8.24 -10.22
CA GLY A 165 -13.17 -7.54 -10.19
C GLY A 165 -13.81 -7.36 -8.81
N ALA A 166 -13.08 -7.66 -7.74
CA ALA A 166 -13.53 -7.45 -6.36
C ALA A 166 -13.27 -6.01 -5.87
N ALA A 167 -13.67 -5.01 -6.67
CA ALA A 167 -13.38 -3.60 -6.44
C ALA A 167 -13.85 -3.09 -5.07
N ARG A 168 -14.97 -3.59 -4.54
CA ARG A 168 -15.46 -3.24 -3.20
C ARG A 168 -14.52 -3.74 -2.09
N GLN A 169 -13.96 -4.95 -2.24
CA GLN A 169 -13.02 -5.47 -1.26
C GLN A 169 -11.69 -4.71 -1.30
N ALA A 170 -11.22 -4.34 -2.50
CA ALA A 170 -10.07 -3.45 -2.65
C ALA A 170 -10.29 -2.09 -1.95
N MET A 171 -11.49 -1.52 -2.05
CA MET A 171 -11.86 -0.31 -1.31
C MET A 171 -11.83 -0.53 0.21
N TYR A 172 -12.29 -1.69 0.72
CA TYR A 172 -12.25 -1.97 2.15
C TYR A 172 -10.83 -2.06 2.71
N VAL A 173 -9.85 -2.46 1.90
CA VAL A 173 -8.43 -2.43 2.29
C VAL A 173 -8.04 -0.99 2.63
N THR A 174 -8.32 -0.03 1.74
CA THR A 174 -7.96 1.38 1.94
C THR A 174 -8.79 2.04 3.03
N LEU A 175 -10.11 1.82 3.05
CA LEU A 175 -10.99 2.34 4.10
C LEU A 175 -10.64 1.80 5.49
N GLY A 176 -10.28 0.52 5.60
CA GLY A 176 -9.88 -0.07 6.89
C GLY A 176 -8.68 0.64 7.50
N GLY A 177 -7.65 0.92 6.70
CA GLY A 177 -6.51 1.72 7.15
C GLY A 177 -6.91 3.13 7.55
N ALA A 178 -7.73 3.80 6.72
CA ALA A 178 -8.20 5.16 7.01
C ALA A 178 -9.01 5.22 8.32
N ILE A 179 -9.90 4.26 8.57
CA ILE A 179 -10.67 4.19 9.82
C ILE A 179 -9.75 3.99 11.02
N VAL A 180 -8.76 3.11 10.91
CA VAL A 180 -7.77 2.88 11.98
C VAL A 180 -6.99 4.16 12.27
N THR A 181 -6.53 4.88 11.24
CA THR A 181 -5.82 6.14 11.43
C THR A 181 -6.73 7.20 12.07
N ALA A 182 -7.93 7.40 11.54
CA ALA A 182 -8.87 8.39 12.08
C ALA A 182 -9.23 8.15 13.56
N GLY A 183 -9.31 6.88 13.98
CA GLY A 183 -9.63 6.51 15.34
C GLY A 183 -8.42 6.51 16.27
N LEU A 184 -7.28 6.00 15.84
CA LEU A 184 -6.09 5.86 16.69
C LEU A 184 -5.27 7.14 16.80
N ASP A 185 -5.23 7.99 15.77
CA ASP A 185 -4.48 9.24 15.83
C ASP A 185 -4.86 10.12 17.03
N PRO A 186 -6.12 10.53 17.22
CA PRO A 186 -6.46 11.36 18.37
C PRO A 186 -6.22 10.63 19.71
N LEU A 187 -6.38 9.32 19.73
CA LEU A 187 -6.18 8.53 20.94
C LEU A 187 -4.70 8.46 21.33
N LEU A 188 -3.80 8.21 20.36
CA LEU A 188 -2.37 8.07 20.64
C LEU A 188 -1.66 9.42 20.73
N ILE A 189 -2.03 10.39 19.91
CA ILE A 189 -1.43 11.73 19.90
C ILE A 189 -1.78 12.48 21.18
N PHE A 190 -3.08 12.56 21.54
CA PHE A 190 -3.58 13.35 22.64
C PHE A 190 -3.90 12.50 23.88
N GLY A 191 -4.62 11.38 23.71
CA GLY A 191 -5.06 10.53 24.82
C GLY A 191 -3.92 9.84 25.55
N ALA A 192 -2.97 9.28 24.82
CA ALA A 192 -1.75 8.69 25.39
C ALA A 192 -0.60 9.68 25.55
N GLY A 193 -0.74 10.92 25.06
CA GLY A 193 0.29 11.95 25.14
C GLY A 193 1.57 11.65 24.35
N LEU A 194 1.51 10.75 23.35
CA LEU A 194 2.67 10.33 22.57
C LEU A 194 3.06 11.37 21.49
N GLY A 195 2.23 12.38 21.24
CA GLY A 195 2.51 13.39 20.23
C GLY A 195 2.78 12.78 18.85
N VAL A 196 3.86 13.19 18.20
CA VAL A 196 4.25 12.74 16.84
C VAL A 196 4.57 11.24 16.79
N ASP A 197 5.11 10.66 17.86
CA ASP A 197 5.35 9.21 17.91
C ASP A 197 4.01 8.44 17.88
N GLY A 198 2.95 9.01 18.46
CA GLY A 198 1.59 8.45 18.37
C GLY A 198 1.12 8.35 16.92
N ALA A 199 1.31 9.39 16.12
CA ALA A 199 1.00 9.38 14.69
C ALA A 199 1.83 8.33 13.91
N ALA A 200 3.12 8.19 14.25
CA ALA A 200 3.98 7.16 13.66
C ALA A 200 3.48 5.74 13.96
N ILE A 201 3.11 5.47 15.20
CA ILE A 201 2.57 4.18 15.64
C ILE A 201 1.23 3.90 14.96
N THR A 202 0.34 4.88 14.88
CA THR A 202 -0.92 4.76 14.15
C THR A 202 -0.70 4.37 12.68
N THR A 203 0.28 4.98 12.02
CA THR A 203 0.66 4.64 10.65
C THR A 203 1.04 3.16 10.54
N CYS A 204 1.77 2.61 11.50
CA CYS A 204 2.12 1.19 11.53
C CYS A 204 0.87 0.29 11.64
N PHE A 205 -0.07 0.64 12.52
CA PHE A 205 -1.34 -0.09 12.65
C PHE A 205 -2.21 0.00 11.38
N ALA A 206 -2.28 1.17 10.76
CA ALA A 206 -2.99 1.33 9.50
C ALA A 206 -2.42 0.42 8.41
N ARG A 207 -1.09 0.36 8.26
CA ARG A 207 -0.42 -0.50 7.28
C ARG A 207 -0.59 -1.99 7.58
N ALA A 208 -0.56 -2.37 8.86
CA ALA A 208 -0.89 -3.74 9.27
C ALA A 208 -2.34 -4.10 8.89
N THR A 209 -3.27 -3.17 9.08
CA THR A 209 -4.68 -3.34 8.68
C THR A 209 -4.81 -3.51 7.16
N PHE A 210 -4.09 -2.71 6.37
CA PHE A 210 -4.01 -2.91 4.91
C PHE A 210 -3.58 -4.33 4.54
N ALA A 211 -2.50 -4.80 5.14
CA ALA A 211 -1.98 -6.14 4.86
C ALA A 211 -2.97 -7.25 5.28
N VAL A 212 -3.58 -7.11 6.44
CA VAL A 212 -4.52 -8.12 6.99
C VAL A 212 -5.80 -8.19 6.17
N ILE A 213 -6.46 -7.05 5.92
CA ILE A 213 -7.71 -7.02 5.14
C ILE A 213 -7.43 -7.46 3.69
N GLY A 214 -6.33 -6.99 3.11
CA GLY A 214 -5.92 -7.38 1.77
C GLY A 214 -5.66 -8.89 1.66
N LEU A 215 -4.90 -9.45 2.59
CA LEU A 215 -4.59 -10.88 2.64
C LEU A 215 -5.87 -11.73 2.80
N TRP A 216 -6.77 -11.28 3.66
CA TRP A 216 -8.06 -11.95 3.84
C TRP A 216 -8.86 -11.98 2.53
N GLY A 217 -8.96 -10.83 1.83
CA GLY A 217 -9.66 -10.76 0.54
C GLY A 217 -9.04 -11.65 -0.53
N VAL A 218 -7.70 -11.62 -0.68
CA VAL A 218 -7.00 -12.43 -1.69
C VAL A 218 -7.10 -13.94 -1.39
N ARG A 219 -7.07 -14.33 -0.11
CA ARG A 219 -7.30 -15.72 0.32
C ARG A 219 -8.73 -16.19 0.03
N GLN A 220 -9.73 -15.33 0.25
CA GLN A 220 -11.13 -15.64 -0.05
C GLN A 220 -11.34 -15.96 -1.53
N HIS A 221 -10.61 -15.26 -2.40
CA HIS A 221 -10.63 -15.48 -3.86
C HIS A 221 -9.64 -16.57 -4.33
N ARG A 222 -8.92 -17.24 -3.41
CA ARG A 222 -7.94 -18.28 -3.72
C ARG A 222 -6.90 -17.88 -4.76
N MET A 223 -6.46 -16.62 -4.72
CA MET A 223 -5.56 -16.05 -5.73
C MET A 223 -4.08 -16.36 -5.50
N LEU A 224 -3.72 -16.94 -4.36
CA LEU A 224 -2.33 -17.25 -4.05
C LEU A 224 -2.02 -18.71 -4.35
N ALA A 225 -0.90 -18.96 -5.01
CA ALA A 225 -0.28 -20.26 -5.18
C ALA A 225 0.69 -20.54 -4.02
N ARG A 226 1.25 -21.73 -3.98
CA ARG A 226 2.38 -22.03 -3.08
C ARG A 226 3.59 -21.22 -3.53
N PRO A 227 4.29 -20.52 -2.63
CA PRO A 227 5.45 -19.73 -2.98
C PRO A 227 6.57 -20.63 -3.52
N ASN A 228 7.11 -20.27 -4.69
CA ASN A 228 8.24 -20.93 -5.30
C ASN A 228 9.27 -19.87 -5.72
N LEU A 229 10.48 -19.96 -5.19
CA LEU A 229 11.52 -18.98 -5.42
C LEU A 229 11.96 -18.93 -6.90
N ALA A 230 11.92 -20.08 -7.60
CA ALA A 230 12.24 -20.13 -9.02
C ALA A 230 11.26 -19.31 -9.86
N ASP A 231 9.97 -19.37 -9.55
CA ASP A 231 8.94 -18.60 -10.23
C ASP A 231 9.09 -17.10 -9.93
N VAL A 232 9.41 -16.73 -8.68
CA VAL A 232 9.65 -15.33 -8.28
C VAL A 232 10.80 -14.71 -9.08
N ILE A 233 11.89 -15.46 -9.27
CA ILE A 233 13.05 -15.01 -10.04
C ILE A 233 12.71 -14.94 -11.54
N ALA A 234 12.02 -15.94 -12.08
CA ALA A 234 11.63 -15.99 -13.48
C ALA A 234 10.65 -14.88 -13.86
N ASP A 235 9.71 -14.54 -12.98
CA ASP A 235 8.71 -13.51 -13.22
C ASP A 235 9.24 -12.08 -12.98
N ALA A 236 10.36 -11.91 -12.25
CA ALA A 236 10.91 -10.61 -11.89
C ALA A 236 11.20 -9.69 -13.10
N PRO A 237 11.85 -10.14 -14.20
CA PRO A 237 12.10 -9.28 -15.34
C PRO A 237 10.82 -8.75 -16.00
N VAL A 238 9.77 -9.57 -16.04
CA VAL A 238 8.48 -9.21 -16.65
C VAL A 238 7.76 -8.19 -15.79
N VAL A 239 7.73 -8.38 -14.47
CA VAL A 239 7.14 -7.44 -13.51
C VAL A 239 7.90 -6.11 -13.52
N MET A 240 9.23 -6.14 -13.47
CA MET A 240 10.05 -4.93 -13.44
C MET A 240 9.95 -4.12 -14.74
N ARG A 241 9.81 -4.77 -15.89
CA ARG A 241 9.63 -4.11 -17.20
C ARG A 241 8.37 -3.24 -17.24
N ILE A 242 7.33 -3.61 -16.49
CA ILE A 242 6.08 -2.84 -16.39
C ILE A 242 6.13 -1.87 -15.20
N ALA A 243 6.70 -2.29 -14.07
CA ALA A 243 6.76 -1.49 -12.86
C ALA A 243 7.65 -0.25 -13.03
N LEU A 244 8.81 -0.38 -13.69
CA LEU A 244 9.76 0.71 -13.83
C LEU A 244 9.18 1.95 -14.56
N PRO A 245 8.51 1.80 -15.72
CA PRO A 245 7.84 2.94 -16.37
C PRO A 245 6.64 3.49 -15.60
N ALA A 246 6.05 2.71 -14.71
CA ALA A 246 4.91 3.14 -13.91
C ALA A 246 5.31 3.95 -12.66
N VAL A 247 6.60 3.96 -12.31
CA VAL A 247 7.16 4.76 -11.20
C VAL A 247 7.72 6.10 -11.69
N LEU A 248 8.15 6.17 -12.96
CA LEU A 248 8.66 7.37 -13.63
C LEU A 248 7.53 8.25 -14.17
#